data_dbe890109ef20a055ef0250baf1b9085
#
_entry.id   dbe890109ef20a055ef0250baf1b9085
#
_cell.length_a   1.000
_cell.length_b   1.000
_cell.length_c   1.000
_cell.angle_alpha   90.00
_cell.angle_beta   90.00
_cell.angle_gamma   90.00
#
_symmetry.space_group_name_H-M   'P 1'
#
loop_
_entity.id
_entity.type
_entity.pdbx_description
1 polymer ?
#
loop_
_entity_poly.entity_id
_entity_poly.type
_entity_poly.pdbx_seq_one_letter_code
_entity_poly.pdbx_strand_id
1 'polypeptide(L)'
;MIFYTAFFLTTGCIWEIKMKLLIVDDEELTRTGVISSIDWKAIGIDQILQADDGVNGLTAALEHKPDIILCDVRMPRLDGIQMLERLESSLPDVVPVFMSGYSDKEYLKAAIKLKAINYIEKPLDPQEIREAIAEARDLCLKKQRTRHNETMLSQETASHLALLLTQPYAHVQENVDQLVRELSFPLEAAATFTAVVLKTDTDEDLSLSSANTIYLSVRDFLKSFHMDCIFAEKRVQYMVYFVFGPAPGSAAGKSIRDFFCSLYSRYPRFCIAAGETVNSIAKAYQSYTSAVILLQNSFFFPAGSFLFPSSELFQRENRPELPANPENEFQTLLIGKDSQKVTDFQNQLFQYFDHNQNILPNQAKDLYYKLFRVLEEAARQLKLTLFQRQENLMDALENIFSFYDLHQKLIEKTDQFFQSANNTEEENSTIFLIKDYISRKYMDESLSVKDISEHVFLSASYVCTFFKNETGQTLNQYLTEYRMEKAKHLLTDPRYKITDISSRVGYSDGNYFGKSFKKYTGFSPSEYREKMSQTGV
;
A
#
# COMPACT_ATOMS: atom_id res chain seq x y z
N MET A 1 -11.54 -27.33 10.55
CA MET A 1 -11.52 -26.97 11.98
C MET A 1 -10.24 -27.42 12.69
N ILE A 2 -9.10 -27.62 12.02
CA ILE A 2 -7.82 -28.10 12.64
C ILE A 2 -6.58 -27.28 12.21
N PHE A 3 -6.74 -26.21 11.43
CA PHE A 3 -5.58 -25.41 10.94
C PHE A 3 -5.43 -24.03 11.60
N TYR A 4 -6.28 -23.64 12.54
CA TYR A 4 -6.24 -22.31 13.18
C TYR A 4 -5.47 -22.25 14.53
N THR A 5 -5.08 -23.38 15.10
CA THR A 5 -4.47 -23.42 16.45
C THR A 5 -2.93 -23.44 16.48
N ALA A 6 -2.25 -23.47 15.33
CA ALA A 6 -0.78 -23.63 15.31
C ALA A 6 0.02 -22.32 15.06
N PHE A 7 -0.64 -21.17 14.75
CA PHE A 7 0.05 -19.92 14.42
C PHE A 7 0.23 -18.95 15.60
N PHE A 8 -0.36 -19.26 16.75
CA PHE A 8 -0.37 -18.36 17.93
C PHE A 8 0.84 -18.46 18.87
N LEU A 9 1.87 -19.25 18.54
CA LEU A 9 2.96 -19.54 19.48
C LEU A 9 4.32 -18.92 19.14
N THR A 10 4.47 -18.07 18.12
CA THR A 10 5.82 -17.64 17.70
C THR A 10 6.07 -16.13 17.57
N THR A 11 5.17 -15.24 17.97
CA THR A 11 5.51 -13.81 18.10
C THR A 11 5.12 -13.30 19.48
N GLY A 12 5.91 -13.65 20.45
CA GLY A 12 5.91 -13.01 21.77
C GLY A 12 6.42 -11.58 21.64
N CYS A 13 5.57 -10.62 21.32
CA CYS A 13 5.81 -9.24 21.72
C CYS A 13 5.75 -9.20 23.23
N ILE A 14 6.90 -9.32 23.87
CA ILE A 14 7.09 -8.98 25.28
C ILE A 14 6.83 -7.47 25.34
N TRP A 15 5.61 -7.08 25.74
CA TRP A 15 5.37 -5.73 26.19
C TRP A 15 6.25 -5.55 27.43
N GLU A 16 7.27 -4.72 27.35
CA GLU A 16 8.00 -4.26 28.53
C GLU A 16 7.00 -3.46 29.38
N ILE A 17 6.36 -4.17 30.31
CA ILE A 17 5.46 -3.56 31.29
C ILE A 17 6.37 -2.78 32.25
N LYS A 18 6.41 -1.46 32.11
CA LYS A 18 7.16 -0.58 33.01
C LYS A 18 6.41 -0.48 34.33
N MET A 19 6.87 -1.21 35.33
CA MET A 19 6.28 -1.23 36.68
C MET A 19 6.67 0.01 37.50
N LYS A 20 5.66 0.71 38.04
CA LYS A 20 5.84 1.94 38.82
C LYS A 20 5.54 1.69 40.29
N LEU A 21 6.48 2.06 41.16
CA LEU A 21 6.34 2.02 42.61
C LEU A 21 6.24 3.46 43.15
N LEU A 22 5.23 3.74 43.96
CA LEU A 22 5.17 4.97 44.78
C LEU A 22 5.49 4.65 46.20
N ILE A 23 6.47 5.34 46.80
CA ILE A 23 6.87 5.24 48.21
C ILE A 23 6.37 6.47 48.94
N VAL A 24 5.55 6.29 49.97
CA VAL A 24 4.96 7.36 50.78
C VAL A 24 5.32 7.16 52.25
N ASP A 25 6.08 8.08 52.80
CA ASP A 25 6.51 8.08 54.22
C ASP A 25 6.89 9.54 54.59
N ASP A 26 6.57 10.04 55.75
CA ASP A 26 6.86 11.43 56.15
C ASP A 26 8.34 11.63 56.52
N GLU A 27 9.06 10.56 56.85
CA GLU A 27 10.49 10.60 57.16
C GLU A 27 11.35 10.51 55.90
N GLU A 28 12.05 11.59 55.53
CA GLU A 28 12.93 11.63 54.36
C GLU A 28 14.05 10.57 54.41
N LEU A 29 14.61 10.32 55.61
CA LEU A 29 15.68 9.33 55.83
C LEU A 29 15.17 7.92 55.57
N THR A 30 13.94 7.61 55.94
CA THR A 30 13.29 6.32 55.70
C THR A 30 13.09 6.12 54.20
N ARG A 31 12.52 7.11 53.50
CA ARG A 31 12.30 7.04 52.03
C ARG A 31 13.61 6.84 51.27
N THR A 32 14.62 7.67 51.54
CA THR A 32 15.93 7.59 50.88
C THR A 32 16.67 6.30 51.21
N GLY A 33 16.57 5.84 52.46
CA GLY A 33 17.13 4.57 52.93
C GLY A 33 16.53 3.37 52.18
N VAL A 34 15.21 3.31 52.08
CA VAL A 34 14.49 2.26 51.34
C VAL A 34 14.90 2.28 49.86
N ILE A 35 14.94 3.44 49.24
CA ILE A 35 15.28 3.54 47.81
C ILE A 35 16.71 3.10 47.53
N SER A 36 17.66 3.46 48.39
CA SER A 36 19.08 3.18 48.16
C SER A 36 19.51 1.77 48.57
N SER A 37 18.74 1.09 49.42
CA SER A 37 19.09 -0.22 49.96
C SER A 37 18.70 -1.40 49.06
N ILE A 38 17.89 -1.18 48.02
CA ILE A 38 17.33 -2.25 47.19
C ILE A 38 17.66 -1.99 45.72
N ASP A 39 18.07 -3.04 44.99
CA ASP A 39 18.16 -3.01 43.53
C ASP A 39 16.77 -3.26 42.92
N TRP A 40 16.07 -2.16 42.70
CA TRP A 40 14.69 -2.15 42.20
C TRP A 40 14.56 -2.74 40.80
N LYS A 41 15.56 -2.52 39.94
CA LYS A 41 15.56 -3.09 38.58
C LYS A 41 15.66 -4.61 38.60
N ALA A 42 16.45 -5.15 39.52
CA ALA A 42 16.59 -6.62 39.69
C ALA A 42 15.27 -7.29 40.07
N ILE A 43 14.38 -6.56 40.76
CA ILE A 43 13.03 -7.05 41.09
C ILE A 43 11.94 -6.55 40.14
N GLY A 44 12.32 -5.96 38.98
CA GLY A 44 11.37 -5.57 37.89
C GLY A 44 10.59 -4.30 38.17
N ILE A 45 11.08 -3.38 39.00
CA ILE A 45 10.51 -2.03 39.16
C ILE A 45 11.31 -1.04 38.31
N ASP A 46 10.65 -0.39 37.36
CA ASP A 46 11.29 0.48 36.39
C ASP A 46 11.33 1.95 36.81
N GLN A 47 10.32 2.39 37.57
CA GLN A 47 10.18 3.76 38.02
C GLN A 47 9.79 3.83 39.49
N ILE A 48 10.48 4.69 40.26
CA ILE A 48 10.17 4.96 41.65
C ILE A 48 9.71 6.41 41.78
N LEU A 49 8.58 6.59 42.42
CA LEU A 49 7.97 7.86 42.78
C LEU A 49 8.02 8.03 44.28
N GLN A 50 8.05 9.25 44.80
CA GLN A 50 8.12 9.55 46.23
C GLN A 50 7.08 10.59 46.60
N ALA A 51 6.55 10.45 47.81
CA ALA A 51 5.75 11.47 48.47
C ALA A 51 6.04 11.51 49.96
N ASP A 52 5.94 12.68 50.57
CA ASP A 52 6.29 12.97 51.98
C ASP A 52 5.08 12.95 52.93
N ASP A 53 3.87 12.74 52.42
CA ASP A 53 2.66 12.52 53.21
C ASP A 53 1.51 11.97 52.36
N GLY A 54 0.38 11.65 52.97
CA GLY A 54 -0.78 11.09 52.27
C GLY A 54 -1.47 12.02 51.30
N VAL A 55 -1.39 13.35 51.44
CA VAL A 55 -1.98 14.32 50.51
C VAL A 55 -1.15 14.38 49.22
N ASN A 56 0.15 14.50 49.36
CA ASN A 56 1.09 14.48 48.24
C ASN A 56 1.11 13.10 47.58
N GLY A 57 1.02 12.02 48.38
CA GLY A 57 0.87 10.63 47.91
C GLY A 57 -0.38 10.43 47.07
N LEU A 58 -1.53 10.94 47.51
CA LEU A 58 -2.79 10.91 46.76
C LEU A 58 -2.64 11.63 45.40
N THR A 59 -2.05 12.84 45.40
CA THR A 59 -1.82 13.61 44.18
C THR A 59 -0.90 12.88 43.21
N ALA A 60 0.24 12.40 43.71
CA ALA A 60 1.20 11.67 42.90
C ALA A 60 0.59 10.34 42.31
N ALA A 61 -0.22 9.65 43.11
CA ALA A 61 -0.89 8.43 42.68
C ALA A 61 -1.90 8.70 41.55
N LEU A 62 -2.70 9.76 41.65
CA LEU A 62 -3.68 10.13 40.62
C LEU A 62 -3.01 10.61 39.32
N GLU A 63 -1.89 11.35 39.44
CA GLU A 63 -1.14 11.87 38.28
C GLU A 63 -0.36 10.78 37.55
N HIS A 64 0.40 9.97 38.28
CA HIS A 64 1.36 9.04 37.71
C HIS A 64 0.87 7.60 37.61
N LYS A 65 -0.25 7.27 38.25
CA LYS A 65 -0.90 5.94 38.25
C LYS A 65 0.11 4.80 38.54
N PRO A 66 0.66 4.72 39.75
CA PRO A 66 1.58 3.64 40.11
C PRO A 66 0.86 2.29 40.16
N ASP A 67 1.61 1.21 39.92
CA ASP A 67 1.12 -0.16 40.03
C ASP A 67 1.13 -0.64 41.51
N ILE A 68 2.15 -0.21 42.27
CA ILE A 68 2.36 -0.59 43.67
C ILE A 68 2.53 0.70 44.49
N ILE A 69 1.93 0.74 45.68
CA ILE A 69 2.16 1.80 46.66
C ILE A 69 2.71 1.18 47.94
N LEU A 70 3.94 1.55 48.31
CA LEU A 70 4.54 1.26 49.62
C LEU A 70 4.33 2.49 50.53
N CYS A 71 3.51 2.36 51.55
CA CYS A 71 2.99 3.49 52.29
C CYS A 71 3.16 3.29 53.81
N ASP A 72 3.67 4.31 54.51
CA ASP A 72 3.54 4.37 55.97
C ASP A 72 2.07 4.53 56.38
N VAL A 73 1.68 3.83 57.42
CA VAL A 73 0.32 3.91 58.00
C VAL A 73 0.11 5.25 58.65
N ARG A 74 1.07 5.74 59.45
CA ARG A 74 0.92 7.00 60.21
C ARG A 74 1.71 8.14 59.58
N MET A 75 1.03 9.07 59.00
CA MET A 75 1.60 10.28 58.42
C MET A 75 0.76 11.53 58.79
N PRO A 76 1.38 12.72 58.85
CA PRO A 76 0.66 13.95 59.10
C PRO A 76 -0.30 14.29 57.97
N ARG A 77 -1.31 15.10 58.21
CA ARG A 77 -2.34 15.60 57.31
C ARG A 77 -3.34 14.53 56.79
N LEU A 78 -2.83 13.46 56.23
CA LEU A 78 -3.63 12.32 55.72
C LEU A 78 -2.83 11.03 55.96
N ASP A 79 -3.40 10.11 56.74
CA ASP A 79 -2.74 8.83 56.98
C ASP A 79 -2.81 7.88 55.73
N GLY A 80 -1.93 6.84 55.71
CA GLY A 80 -1.83 5.96 54.55
C GLY A 80 -3.08 5.17 54.28
N ILE A 81 -3.89 4.82 55.31
CA ILE A 81 -5.15 4.09 55.16
C ILE A 81 -6.18 5.00 54.48
N GLN A 82 -6.38 6.24 54.99
CA GLN A 82 -7.30 7.21 54.42
C GLN A 82 -6.93 7.59 52.98
N MET A 83 -5.61 7.67 52.68
CA MET A 83 -5.13 7.89 51.33
C MET A 83 -5.59 6.77 50.37
N LEU A 84 -5.36 5.53 50.76
CA LEU A 84 -5.72 4.38 49.92
C LEU A 84 -7.23 4.17 49.80
N GLU A 85 -8.03 4.44 50.85
CA GLU A 85 -9.50 4.45 50.77
C GLU A 85 -10.02 5.46 49.72
N ARG A 86 -9.37 6.64 49.60
CA ARG A 86 -9.72 7.65 48.57
C ARG A 86 -9.26 7.21 47.17
N LEU A 87 -8.21 6.40 47.06
CA LEU A 87 -7.73 5.88 45.78
C LEU A 87 -8.55 4.69 45.25
N GLU A 88 -9.25 3.97 46.13
CA GLU A 88 -9.95 2.71 45.78
C GLU A 88 -10.87 2.85 44.55
N SER A 89 -11.62 3.96 44.45
CA SER A 89 -12.52 4.19 43.31
C SER A 89 -11.82 4.64 42.04
N SER A 90 -10.66 5.33 42.16
CA SER A 90 -9.93 5.94 41.02
C SER A 90 -8.84 5.02 40.49
N LEU A 91 -8.21 4.23 41.36
CA LEU A 91 -7.14 3.30 41.05
C LEU A 91 -7.41 1.92 41.67
N PRO A 92 -8.46 1.19 41.24
CA PRO A 92 -8.88 -0.07 41.87
C PRO A 92 -7.86 -1.20 41.73
N ASP A 93 -6.86 -1.03 40.89
CA ASP A 93 -5.84 -2.05 40.57
C ASP A 93 -4.55 -1.90 41.32
N VAL A 94 -4.32 -0.75 41.92
CA VAL A 94 -3.12 -0.49 42.69
C VAL A 94 -2.98 -1.54 43.79
N VAL A 95 -1.77 -2.02 44.00
CA VAL A 95 -1.47 -2.98 45.04
C VAL A 95 -0.78 -2.27 46.18
N PRO A 96 -1.45 -2.13 47.34
CA PRO A 96 -0.85 -1.48 48.51
C PRO A 96 -0.02 -2.45 49.34
N VAL A 97 1.09 -1.94 49.84
CA VAL A 97 1.97 -2.55 50.87
C VAL A 97 2.13 -1.52 51.98
N PHE A 98 1.84 -1.89 53.21
CA PHE A 98 1.96 -0.97 54.34
C PHE A 98 3.27 -1.16 55.09
N MET A 99 3.81 -0.04 55.59
CA MET A 99 4.90 0.01 56.59
C MET A 99 4.33 0.59 57.91
N SER A 100 4.66 0.04 59.07
CA SER A 100 4.20 0.60 60.32
C SER A 100 5.13 0.29 61.49
N GLY A 101 5.24 1.25 62.40
CA GLY A 101 6.01 1.09 63.66
C GLY A 101 5.23 0.48 64.83
N TYR A 102 3.97 0.15 64.65
CA TYR A 102 3.09 -0.37 65.69
C TYR A 102 2.21 -1.52 65.20
N SER A 103 2.20 -2.63 65.89
CA SER A 103 1.29 -3.77 65.64
C SER A 103 -0.11 -3.50 66.23
N ASP A 104 -0.75 -2.44 65.76
CA ASP A 104 -2.09 -2.06 66.22
C ASP A 104 -3.16 -2.85 65.44
N LYS A 105 -3.97 -3.62 66.17
CA LYS A 105 -4.99 -4.51 65.55
C LYS A 105 -6.00 -3.80 64.65
N GLU A 106 -6.22 -2.48 64.86
CA GLU A 106 -7.12 -1.69 64.04
C GLU A 106 -6.53 -1.44 62.64
N TYR A 107 -5.24 -1.18 62.53
CA TYR A 107 -4.55 -0.95 61.24
C TYR A 107 -4.43 -2.24 60.44
N LEU A 108 -4.22 -3.37 61.10
CA LEU A 108 -4.22 -4.69 60.45
C LEU A 108 -5.60 -5.02 59.84
N LYS A 109 -6.70 -4.70 60.51
CA LYS A 109 -8.06 -4.86 59.97
C LYS A 109 -8.33 -3.95 58.75
N ALA A 110 -7.82 -2.71 58.79
CA ALA A 110 -7.94 -1.77 57.66
C ALA A 110 -7.11 -2.24 56.45
N ALA A 111 -5.89 -2.73 56.69
CA ALA A 111 -5.05 -3.29 55.63
C ALA A 111 -5.72 -4.49 54.93
N ILE A 112 -6.36 -5.39 55.70
CA ILE A 112 -7.14 -6.51 55.14
C ILE A 112 -8.32 -6.01 54.32
N LYS A 113 -9.06 -5.00 54.78
CA LYS A 113 -10.19 -4.39 54.06
C LYS A 113 -9.75 -3.79 52.74
N LEU A 114 -8.61 -3.12 52.70
CA LEU A 114 -8.01 -2.51 51.53
C LEU A 114 -7.26 -3.50 50.62
N LYS A 115 -7.34 -4.80 50.93
CA LYS A 115 -6.67 -5.88 50.18
C LYS A 115 -5.16 -5.65 50.03
N ALA A 116 -4.52 -5.04 51.08
CA ALA A 116 -3.07 -4.93 51.12
C ALA A 116 -2.44 -6.34 51.09
N ILE A 117 -1.40 -6.48 50.29
CA ILE A 117 -0.79 -7.78 50.07
C ILE A 117 0.16 -8.13 51.22
N ASN A 118 0.76 -7.09 51.81
CA ASN A 118 1.71 -7.28 52.90
C ASN A 118 1.71 -6.09 53.86
N TYR A 119 2.22 -6.33 55.08
CA TYR A 119 2.37 -5.37 56.17
C TYR A 119 3.75 -5.55 56.80
N ILE A 120 4.63 -4.54 56.69
CA ILE A 120 6.02 -4.58 57.09
C ILE A 120 6.18 -3.82 58.42
N GLU A 121 6.75 -4.43 59.41
CA GLU A 121 7.00 -3.79 60.72
C GLU A 121 8.32 -3.00 60.71
N LYS A 122 8.30 -1.80 61.29
CA LYS A 122 9.52 -1.01 61.54
C LYS A 122 10.22 -1.54 62.79
N PRO A 123 11.59 -1.76 62.81
CA PRO A 123 12.54 -1.23 61.81
C PRO A 123 12.55 -2.02 60.51
N LEU A 124 12.62 -1.29 59.40
CA LEU A 124 12.51 -1.84 58.05
C LEU A 124 13.73 -2.71 57.67
N ASP A 125 13.52 -3.96 57.35
CA ASP A 125 14.53 -4.84 56.75
C ASP A 125 14.43 -4.74 55.20
N PRO A 126 15.52 -4.36 54.51
CA PRO A 126 15.56 -4.33 53.05
C PRO A 126 15.19 -5.65 52.38
N GLN A 127 15.46 -6.77 53.02
CA GLN A 127 15.08 -8.08 52.48
C GLN A 127 13.56 -8.30 52.56
N GLU A 128 12.93 -7.94 53.67
CA GLU A 128 11.46 -8.03 53.85
C GLU A 128 10.72 -7.12 52.86
N ILE A 129 11.20 -5.87 52.67
CA ILE A 129 10.65 -4.96 51.69
C ILE A 129 10.77 -5.56 50.29
N ARG A 130 11.93 -6.11 49.94
CA ARG A 130 12.14 -6.71 48.63
C ARG A 130 11.18 -7.88 48.37
N GLU A 131 10.97 -8.75 49.34
CA GLU A 131 10.04 -9.87 49.23
C GLU A 131 8.59 -9.41 49.10
N ALA A 132 8.16 -8.43 49.89
CA ALA A 132 6.82 -7.86 49.84
C ALA A 132 6.52 -7.16 48.48
N ILE A 133 7.48 -6.40 47.96
CA ILE A 133 7.33 -5.74 46.66
C ILE A 133 7.39 -6.74 45.51
N ALA A 134 8.20 -7.78 45.60
CA ALA A 134 8.22 -8.85 44.61
C ALA A 134 6.86 -9.59 44.55
N GLU A 135 6.26 -9.87 45.72
CA GLU A 135 4.92 -10.46 45.79
C GLU A 135 3.84 -9.53 45.23
N ALA A 136 3.90 -8.20 45.53
CA ALA A 136 3.02 -7.21 44.99
C ALA A 136 3.13 -7.10 43.47
N ARG A 137 4.35 -7.11 42.92
CA ARG A 137 4.61 -7.14 41.48
C ARG A 137 3.96 -8.36 40.81
N ASP A 138 4.17 -9.55 41.38
CA ASP A 138 3.64 -10.79 40.81
C ASP A 138 2.11 -10.78 40.80
N LEU A 139 1.48 -10.18 41.82
CA LEU A 139 0.02 -9.97 41.84
C LEU A 139 -0.41 -8.96 40.75
N CYS A 140 0.29 -7.83 40.56
CA CYS A 140 0.04 -6.88 39.48
C CYS A 140 0.10 -7.57 38.12
N LEU A 141 1.18 -8.31 37.85
CA LEU A 141 1.37 -9.06 36.62
C LEU A 141 0.25 -10.08 36.40
N LYS A 142 -0.17 -10.79 37.46
CA LYS A 142 -1.30 -11.73 37.37
C LYS A 142 -2.62 -11.04 37.05
N LYS A 143 -2.93 -9.93 37.73
CA LYS A 143 -4.13 -9.13 37.44
C LYS A 143 -4.11 -8.61 35.98
N GLN A 144 -2.98 -8.07 35.51
CA GLN A 144 -2.83 -7.58 34.15
C GLN A 144 -3.00 -8.69 33.12
N ARG A 145 -2.40 -9.88 33.34
CA ARG A 145 -2.58 -11.05 32.46
C ARG A 145 -4.03 -11.51 32.40
N THR A 146 -4.72 -11.59 33.56
CA THR A 146 -6.13 -11.99 33.62
C THR A 146 -7.01 -11.02 32.83
N ARG A 147 -6.82 -9.69 33.01
CA ARG A 147 -7.53 -8.67 32.26
C ARG A 147 -7.24 -8.70 30.79
N HIS A 148 -5.96 -8.88 30.43
CA HIS A 148 -5.59 -9.01 29.02
C HIS A 148 -6.28 -10.22 28.39
N ASN A 149 -6.30 -11.36 29.06
CA ASN A 149 -6.99 -12.56 28.56
C ASN A 149 -8.51 -12.36 28.48
N GLU A 150 -9.13 -11.71 29.47
CA GLU A 150 -10.57 -11.36 29.43
C GLU A 150 -10.91 -10.40 28.29
N THR A 151 -10.04 -9.39 28.06
CA THR A 151 -10.20 -8.45 26.96
C THR A 151 -10.02 -9.15 25.60
N MET A 152 -9.03 -10.02 25.45
CA MET A 152 -8.82 -10.80 24.23
C MET A 152 -9.98 -11.75 23.96
N LEU A 153 -10.45 -12.46 24.96
CA LEU A 153 -11.62 -13.35 24.82
C LEU A 153 -12.87 -12.57 24.41
N SER A 154 -13.10 -11.41 25.03
CA SER A 154 -14.22 -10.53 24.66
C SER A 154 -14.09 -10.01 23.22
N GLN A 155 -12.87 -9.68 22.74
CA GLN A 155 -12.63 -9.26 21.38
C GLN A 155 -12.86 -10.41 20.38
N GLU A 156 -12.39 -11.61 20.68
CA GLU A 156 -12.62 -12.79 19.84
C GLU A 156 -14.13 -13.10 19.73
N THR A 157 -14.84 -13.03 20.85
CA THR A 157 -16.31 -13.22 20.91
C THR A 157 -17.03 -12.15 20.08
N ALA A 158 -16.61 -10.87 20.18
CA ALA A 158 -17.16 -9.76 19.40
C ALA A 158 -16.86 -9.92 17.89
N SER A 159 -15.66 -10.35 17.53
CA SER A 159 -15.29 -10.62 16.14
C SER A 159 -16.08 -11.79 15.56
N HIS A 160 -16.27 -12.85 16.33
CA HIS A 160 -17.13 -13.97 15.93
C HIS A 160 -18.58 -13.54 15.70
N LEU A 161 -19.13 -12.71 16.60
CA LEU A 161 -20.46 -12.14 16.43
C LEU A 161 -20.54 -11.29 15.14
N ALA A 162 -19.56 -10.44 14.88
CA ALA A 162 -19.51 -9.64 13.66
C ALA A 162 -19.52 -10.51 12.39
N LEU A 163 -18.79 -11.63 12.38
CA LEU A 163 -18.83 -12.59 11.26
C LEU A 163 -20.19 -13.26 11.10
N LEU A 164 -20.84 -13.66 12.18
CA LEU A 164 -22.20 -14.24 12.13
C LEU A 164 -23.23 -13.26 11.57
N LEU A 165 -23.14 -11.97 11.92
CA LEU A 165 -24.02 -10.94 11.39
C LEU A 165 -23.86 -10.67 9.88
N THR A 166 -22.82 -11.22 9.25
CA THR A 166 -22.70 -11.24 7.78
C THR A 166 -23.47 -12.38 7.10
N GLN A 167 -24.27 -13.14 7.86
CA GLN A 167 -25.11 -14.25 7.39
C GLN A 167 -26.58 -13.97 7.68
N PRO A 168 -27.54 -14.59 6.96
CA PRO A 168 -28.96 -14.46 7.25
C PRO A 168 -29.26 -14.87 8.70
N TYR A 169 -29.93 -13.98 9.44
CA TYR A 169 -30.17 -14.15 10.88
C TYR A 169 -30.85 -15.49 11.23
N ALA A 170 -31.79 -15.93 10.39
CA ALA A 170 -32.50 -17.21 10.59
C ALA A 170 -31.58 -18.45 10.66
N HIS A 171 -30.38 -18.36 10.09
CA HIS A 171 -29.40 -19.45 10.09
C HIS A 171 -28.48 -19.44 11.32
N VAL A 172 -28.37 -18.31 12.00
CA VAL A 172 -27.37 -18.08 13.06
C VAL A 172 -27.99 -17.57 14.37
N GLN A 173 -29.28 -17.50 14.45
CA GLN A 173 -30.02 -16.89 15.57
C GLN A 173 -29.54 -17.39 16.94
N GLU A 174 -29.52 -18.70 17.18
CA GLU A 174 -29.14 -19.28 18.46
C GLU A 174 -27.71 -18.87 18.88
N ASN A 175 -26.78 -18.88 17.93
CA ASN A 175 -25.41 -18.50 18.17
C ASN A 175 -25.27 -16.99 18.45
N VAL A 176 -25.99 -16.15 17.70
CA VAL A 176 -26.04 -14.69 17.92
C VAL A 176 -26.60 -14.39 19.32
N ASP A 177 -27.71 -14.98 19.70
CA ASP A 177 -28.35 -14.75 21.01
C ASP A 177 -27.47 -15.23 22.17
N GLN A 178 -26.68 -16.29 21.96
CA GLN A 178 -25.69 -16.74 22.93
C GLN A 178 -24.55 -15.73 23.08
N LEU A 179 -23.91 -15.32 21.99
CA LEU A 179 -22.78 -14.40 22.02
C LEU A 179 -23.16 -13.00 22.55
N VAL A 180 -24.38 -12.52 22.24
CA VAL A 180 -24.90 -11.25 22.79
C VAL A 180 -25.01 -11.30 24.31
N ARG A 181 -25.44 -12.46 24.88
CA ARG A 181 -25.47 -12.64 26.34
C ARG A 181 -24.09 -12.72 26.98
N GLU A 182 -23.11 -13.28 26.29
CA GLU A 182 -21.72 -13.37 26.76
C GLU A 182 -21.01 -12.02 26.72
N LEU A 183 -21.35 -11.19 25.72
CA LEU A 183 -20.80 -9.85 25.57
C LEU A 183 -21.54 -8.88 26.48
N SER A 184 -20.82 -8.21 27.37
CA SER A 184 -21.38 -7.14 28.21
C SER A 184 -21.73 -5.85 27.43
N PHE A 185 -21.98 -5.95 26.13
CA PHE A 185 -22.37 -4.83 25.28
C PHE A 185 -23.87 -4.56 25.38
N PRO A 186 -24.33 -3.29 25.38
CA PRO A 186 -25.74 -2.95 25.37
C PRO A 186 -26.38 -3.12 23.98
N LEU A 187 -26.09 -4.25 23.30
CA LEU A 187 -26.59 -4.53 21.94
C LEU A 187 -28.10 -4.59 21.88
N GLU A 188 -28.73 -5.13 22.93
CA GLU A 188 -30.21 -5.22 23.00
C GLU A 188 -30.87 -3.85 23.19
N ALA A 189 -30.17 -2.90 23.82
CA ALA A 189 -30.66 -1.54 24.04
C ALA A 189 -30.31 -0.59 22.86
N ALA A 190 -29.54 -1.05 21.88
CA ALA A 190 -29.14 -0.22 20.74
C ALA A 190 -30.33 0.05 19.81
N ALA A 191 -30.59 1.33 19.54
CA ALA A 191 -31.71 1.74 18.68
C ALA A 191 -31.46 1.45 17.19
N THR A 192 -30.20 1.45 16.75
CA THR A 192 -29.84 1.27 15.33
C THR A 192 -28.58 0.43 15.16
N PHE A 193 -28.49 -0.22 13.99
CA PHE A 193 -27.31 -0.98 13.52
C PHE A 193 -26.98 -0.58 12.09
N THR A 194 -25.70 -0.33 11.82
CA THR A 194 -25.20 -0.01 10.47
C THR A 194 -23.94 -0.83 10.20
N ALA A 195 -23.96 -1.61 9.13
CA ALA A 195 -22.77 -2.29 8.66
C ALA A 195 -21.91 -1.33 7.86
N VAL A 196 -20.62 -1.25 8.19
CA VAL A 196 -19.60 -0.49 7.44
C VAL A 196 -18.57 -1.50 6.94
N VAL A 197 -18.45 -1.65 5.63
CA VAL A 197 -17.54 -2.59 4.99
C VAL A 197 -16.42 -1.81 4.32
N LEU A 198 -15.19 -2.20 4.62
CA LEU A 198 -13.98 -1.64 4.02
C LEU A 198 -13.40 -2.66 3.04
N LYS A 199 -12.97 -2.17 1.87
CA LYS A 199 -12.13 -2.87 0.90
C LYS A 199 -10.80 -2.16 0.78
N THR A 200 -9.68 -2.90 0.84
CA THR A 200 -8.31 -2.40 0.61
C THR A 200 -7.64 -3.16 -0.53
N ASP A 201 -6.56 -2.59 -1.08
CA ASP A 201 -5.74 -3.20 -2.15
C ASP A 201 -4.44 -3.81 -1.62
N THR A 202 -4.35 -4.10 -0.33
CA THR A 202 -3.14 -4.67 0.25
C THR A 202 -3.28 -6.18 0.41
N ASP A 203 -2.31 -6.91 -0.17
CA ASP A 203 -2.09 -8.34 0.11
C ASP A 203 -1.30 -8.54 1.42
N GLU A 204 -0.82 -7.46 2.03
CA GLU A 204 -0.17 -7.52 3.34
C GLU A 204 -1.23 -7.71 4.41
N ASP A 205 -1.15 -8.82 5.12
CA ASP A 205 -1.89 -9.02 6.36
C ASP A 205 -1.69 -7.80 7.26
N LEU A 206 -2.77 -7.07 7.51
CA LEU A 206 -2.78 -6.16 8.63
C LEU A 206 -2.34 -7.00 9.83
N SER A 207 -1.14 -6.77 10.35
CA SER A 207 -0.73 -7.48 11.56
C SER A 207 -1.87 -7.35 12.55
N LEU A 208 -2.28 -8.42 13.20
CA LEU A 208 -3.40 -8.45 14.18
C LEU A 208 -3.30 -7.30 15.19
N SER A 209 -2.06 -6.88 15.53
CA SER A 209 -1.80 -5.72 16.37
C SER A 209 -2.25 -4.40 15.74
N SER A 210 -2.09 -4.23 14.42
CA SER A 210 -2.53 -3.02 13.71
C SER A 210 -4.06 -2.96 13.57
N ALA A 211 -4.70 -4.09 13.26
CA ALA A 211 -6.16 -4.19 13.15
C ALA A 211 -6.84 -3.88 14.50
N ASN A 212 -6.31 -4.41 15.61
CA ASN A 212 -6.80 -4.13 16.95
C ASN A 212 -6.63 -2.65 17.35
N THR A 213 -5.50 -2.04 17.01
CA THR A 213 -5.27 -0.60 17.29
C THR A 213 -6.27 0.27 16.54
N ILE A 214 -6.54 -0.05 15.28
CA ILE A 214 -7.54 0.64 14.46
C ILE A 214 -8.94 0.46 15.06
N TYR A 215 -9.33 -0.76 15.39
CA TYR A 215 -10.62 -1.06 16.01
C TYR A 215 -10.84 -0.28 17.30
N LEU A 216 -9.85 -0.24 18.19
CA LEU A 216 -9.94 0.52 19.44
C LEU A 216 -10.08 2.02 19.17
N SER A 217 -9.37 2.57 18.19
CA SER A 217 -9.49 3.97 17.78
C SER A 217 -10.89 4.29 17.25
N VAL A 218 -11.49 3.40 16.44
CA VAL A 218 -12.87 3.55 15.94
C VAL A 218 -13.85 3.52 17.10
N ARG A 219 -13.70 2.57 18.02
CA ARG A 219 -14.55 2.40 19.17
C ARG A 219 -14.53 3.60 20.11
N ASP A 220 -13.33 4.12 20.41
CA ASP A 220 -13.18 5.29 21.29
C ASP A 220 -13.76 6.56 20.66
N PHE A 221 -13.61 6.72 19.34
CA PHE A 221 -14.25 7.82 18.62
C PHE A 221 -15.78 7.72 18.67
N LEU A 222 -16.35 6.55 18.43
CA LEU A 222 -17.80 6.31 18.44
C LEU A 222 -18.43 6.56 19.82
N LYS A 223 -17.71 6.29 20.91
CA LYS A 223 -18.18 6.58 22.27
C LYS A 223 -18.53 8.05 22.50
N SER A 224 -17.87 9.00 21.82
CA SER A 224 -18.20 10.41 21.87
C SER A 224 -19.62 10.73 21.35
N PHE A 225 -20.20 9.83 20.57
CA PHE A 225 -21.56 9.89 20.04
C PHE A 225 -22.52 8.90 20.73
N HIS A 226 -22.12 8.33 21.87
CA HIS A 226 -22.85 7.25 22.56
C HIS A 226 -23.09 6.01 21.69
N MET A 227 -22.20 5.76 20.73
CA MET A 227 -22.20 4.60 19.85
C MET A 227 -21.05 3.68 20.18
N ASP A 228 -21.17 2.42 19.78
CA ASP A 228 -20.10 1.42 19.87
C ASP A 228 -20.05 0.58 18.59
N CYS A 229 -19.06 -0.29 18.45
CA CYS A 229 -18.96 -1.18 17.30
C CYS A 229 -18.37 -2.53 17.67
N ILE A 230 -18.67 -3.53 16.85
CA ILE A 230 -17.94 -4.79 16.77
C ILE A 230 -17.27 -4.87 15.38
N PHE A 231 -16.17 -5.60 15.30
CA PHE A 231 -15.33 -5.66 14.11
C PHE A 231 -14.91 -7.08 13.81
N ALA A 232 -14.84 -7.42 12.53
CA ALA A 232 -14.20 -8.64 12.05
C ALA A 232 -13.49 -8.43 10.72
N GLU A 233 -12.42 -9.16 10.52
CA GLU A 233 -11.80 -9.37 9.23
C GLU A 233 -12.45 -10.57 8.55
N LYS A 234 -13.06 -10.38 7.38
CA LYS A 234 -13.72 -11.44 6.63
C LYS A 234 -12.79 -12.13 5.64
N ARG A 235 -11.87 -11.36 5.04
CA ARG A 235 -10.75 -11.76 4.18
C ARG A 235 -9.68 -10.70 4.30
N VAL A 236 -8.45 -10.99 3.89
CA VAL A 236 -7.30 -10.07 3.95
C VAL A 236 -7.62 -8.65 3.45
N GLN A 237 -8.43 -8.54 2.40
CA GLN A 237 -8.80 -7.25 1.79
C GLN A 237 -10.14 -6.69 2.27
N TYR A 238 -10.90 -7.39 3.13
CA TYR A 238 -12.24 -7.02 3.52
C TYR A 238 -12.44 -7.04 5.03
N MET A 239 -12.76 -5.88 5.59
CA MET A 239 -13.08 -5.71 7.00
C MET A 239 -14.52 -5.25 7.15
N VAL A 240 -15.20 -5.74 8.19
CA VAL A 240 -16.57 -5.37 8.49
C VAL A 240 -16.69 -4.84 9.91
N TYR A 241 -17.30 -3.67 10.05
CA TYR A 241 -17.74 -3.08 11.30
C TYR A 241 -19.27 -3.13 11.37
N PHE A 242 -19.80 -3.49 12.50
CA PHE A 242 -21.19 -3.22 12.82
C PHE A 242 -21.23 -2.14 13.89
N VAL A 243 -21.61 -0.94 13.48
CA VAL A 243 -21.76 0.23 14.35
C VAL A 243 -23.18 0.23 14.90
N PHE A 244 -23.35 0.39 16.22
CA PHE A 244 -24.64 0.37 16.87
C PHE A 244 -24.76 1.45 17.95
N GLY A 245 -25.99 1.90 18.20
CA GLY A 245 -26.29 2.97 19.16
C GLY A 245 -27.48 3.82 18.72
N PRO A 246 -27.57 5.07 19.21
CA PRO A 246 -28.60 6.00 18.76
C PRO A 246 -28.40 6.37 17.29
N ALA A 247 -29.49 6.68 16.57
CA ALA A 247 -29.38 7.15 15.19
C ALA A 247 -28.55 8.46 15.12
N PRO A 248 -27.44 8.48 14.36
CA PRO A 248 -26.62 9.68 14.27
C PRO A 248 -27.35 10.78 13.49
N GLY A 249 -27.34 12.01 14.00
CA GLY A 249 -27.76 13.18 13.23
C GLY A 249 -26.81 13.44 12.03
N SER A 250 -27.21 14.28 11.09
CA SER A 250 -26.44 14.54 9.86
C SER A 250 -24.99 14.98 10.11
N ALA A 251 -24.76 15.84 11.10
CA ALA A 251 -23.43 16.31 11.50
C ALA A 251 -22.57 15.17 12.07
N ALA A 252 -23.13 14.37 12.99
CA ALA A 252 -22.45 13.20 13.56
C ALA A 252 -22.12 12.17 12.48
N GLY A 253 -23.06 11.88 11.59
CA GLY A 253 -22.87 10.98 10.46
C GLY A 253 -21.74 11.43 9.52
N LYS A 254 -21.63 12.76 9.27
CA LYS A 254 -20.50 13.32 8.51
C LYS A 254 -19.17 13.12 9.25
N SER A 255 -19.11 13.47 10.54
CA SER A 255 -17.89 13.31 11.34
C SER A 255 -17.42 11.87 11.41
N ILE A 256 -18.35 10.89 11.51
CA ILE A 256 -18.02 9.46 11.49
C ILE A 256 -17.42 9.07 10.14
N ARG A 257 -18.01 9.50 9.02
CA ARG A 257 -17.46 9.23 7.68
C ARG A 257 -16.05 9.81 7.52
N ASP A 258 -15.88 11.07 7.86
CA ASP A 258 -14.59 11.77 7.74
C ASP A 258 -13.52 11.08 8.61
N PHE A 259 -13.90 10.61 9.80
CA PHE A 259 -13.00 9.85 10.67
C PHE A 259 -12.57 8.51 10.04
N PHE A 260 -13.52 7.72 9.51
CA PHE A 260 -13.17 6.48 8.81
C PHE A 260 -12.25 6.73 7.62
N CYS A 261 -12.54 7.73 6.79
CA CYS A 261 -11.67 8.10 5.65
C CYS A 261 -10.27 8.51 6.12
N SER A 262 -10.17 9.34 7.16
CA SER A 262 -8.88 9.75 7.73
C SER A 262 -8.08 8.57 8.28
N LEU A 263 -8.74 7.66 9.00
CA LEU A 263 -8.11 6.50 9.61
C LEU A 263 -7.49 5.56 8.57
N TYR A 264 -8.17 5.40 7.43
CA TYR A 264 -7.72 4.53 6.35
C TYR A 264 -6.92 5.24 5.26
N SER A 265 -6.72 6.56 5.33
CA SER A 265 -5.93 7.35 4.36
C SER A 265 -4.45 6.92 4.23
N ARG A 266 -3.94 6.17 5.20
CA ARG A 266 -2.60 5.55 5.15
C ARG A 266 -2.47 4.41 4.13
N TYR A 267 -3.60 3.82 3.70
CA TYR A 267 -3.60 2.81 2.66
C TYR A 267 -3.64 3.50 1.30
N PRO A 268 -2.83 3.05 0.33
CA PRO A 268 -2.76 3.71 -0.97
C PRO A 268 -4.09 3.65 -1.72
N ARG A 269 -4.86 2.58 -1.51
CA ARG A 269 -6.16 2.36 -2.14
C ARG A 269 -7.11 1.70 -1.16
N PHE A 270 -8.23 2.35 -0.90
CA PHE A 270 -9.32 1.81 -0.09
C PHE A 270 -10.66 2.34 -0.60
N CYS A 271 -11.71 1.63 -0.27
CA CYS A 271 -13.09 2.09 -0.42
C CYS A 271 -13.91 1.61 0.76
N ILE A 272 -14.77 2.47 1.28
CA ILE A 272 -15.65 2.18 2.41
C ILE A 272 -17.10 2.26 1.94
N ALA A 273 -17.93 1.32 2.35
CA ALA A 273 -19.37 1.37 2.11
C ALA A 273 -20.13 1.15 3.42
N ALA A 274 -21.03 2.07 3.74
CA ALA A 274 -22.00 1.91 4.81
C ALA A 274 -23.34 1.46 4.23
N GLY A 275 -23.94 0.42 4.81
CA GLY A 275 -25.25 -0.07 4.43
C GLY A 275 -26.40 0.76 5.00
N GLU A 276 -27.62 0.36 4.69
CA GLU A 276 -28.80 0.94 5.30
C GLU A 276 -28.78 0.77 6.81
N THR A 277 -29.14 1.83 7.53
CA THR A 277 -29.29 1.77 8.98
C THR A 277 -30.59 1.01 9.33
N VAL A 278 -30.48 -0.02 10.13
CA VAL A 278 -31.59 -0.87 10.56
C VAL A 278 -31.83 -0.75 12.06
N ASN A 279 -33.01 -1.12 12.53
CA ASN A 279 -33.46 -0.91 13.91
C ASN A 279 -33.40 -2.18 14.80
N SER A 280 -32.72 -3.21 14.35
CA SER A 280 -32.62 -4.48 15.08
C SER A 280 -31.40 -5.27 14.64
N ILE A 281 -30.77 -5.98 15.57
CA ILE A 281 -29.66 -6.91 15.28
C ILE A 281 -30.07 -8.00 14.30
N ALA A 282 -31.34 -8.47 14.38
CA ALA A 282 -31.89 -9.45 13.45
C ALA A 282 -31.91 -8.99 12.00
N LYS A 283 -31.87 -7.67 11.76
CA LYS A 283 -31.77 -7.04 10.43
C LYS A 283 -30.36 -6.63 10.04
N ALA A 284 -29.35 -6.88 10.89
CA ALA A 284 -27.96 -6.49 10.62
C ALA A 284 -27.46 -7.06 9.29
N TYR A 285 -27.87 -8.27 8.92
CA TYR A 285 -27.56 -8.86 7.62
C TYR A 285 -28.07 -8.02 6.43
N GLN A 286 -29.24 -7.37 6.55
CA GLN A 286 -29.77 -6.49 5.49
C GLN A 286 -28.86 -5.28 5.30
N SER A 287 -28.42 -4.66 6.41
CA SER A 287 -27.44 -3.57 6.37
C SER A 287 -26.14 -4.02 5.72
N TYR A 288 -25.62 -5.19 6.10
CA TYR A 288 -24.41 -5.76 5.51
C TYR A 288 -24.57 -6.00 4.00
N THR A 289 -25.67 -6.59 3.56
CA THR A 289 -25.94 -6.84 2.14
C THR A 289 -26.03 -5.54 1.35
N SER A 290 -26.68 -4.51 1.90
CA SER A 290 -26.73 -3.18 1.31
C SER A 290 -25.34 -2.56 1.15
N ALA A 291 -24.47 -2.65 2.18
CA ALA A 291 -23.08 -2.20 2.09
C ALA A 291 -22.27 -2.96 1.02
N VAL A 292 -22.44 -4.28 0.92
CA VAL A 292 -21.75 -5.11 -0.08
C VAL A 292 -22.18 -4.75 -1.50
N ILE A 293 -23.48 -4.48 -1.73
CA ILE A 293 -23.98 -4.03 -3.05
C ILE A 293 -23.33 -2.70 -3.44
N LEU A 294 -23.26 -1.74 -2.51
CA LEU A 294 -22.56 -0.47 -2.75
C LEU A 294 -21.07 -0.69 -3.07
N LEU A 295 -20.42 -1.59 -2.32
CA LEU A 295 -19.02 -1.89 -2.51
C LEU A 295 -18.73 -2.61 -3.85
N GLN A 296 -19.66 -3.39 -4.38
CA GLN A 296 -19.54 -3.97 -5.72
C GLN A 296 -19.48 -2.89 -6.81
N ASN A 297 -20.21 -1.78 -6.61
CA ASN A 297 -20.17 -0.63 -7.51
C ASN A 297 -18.97 0.30 -7.23
N SER A 298 -18.17 0.05 -6.19
CA SER A 298 -17.01 0.88 -5.83
C SER A 298 -15.96 0.97 -6.94
N PHE A 299 -15.97 0.04 -7.88
CA PHE A 299 -15.09 0.05 -9.04
C PHE A 299 -15.14 1.36 -9.84
N PHE A 300 -16.32 1.99 -9.94
CA PHE A 300 -16.51 3.26 -10.67
C PHE A 300 -16.32 4.50 -9.80
N PHE A 301 -15.79 4.36 -8.58
CA PHE A 301 -15.49 5.49 -7.71
C PHE A 301 -13.99 5.60 -7.45
N PRO A 302 -13.49 6.82 -7.19
CA PRO A 302 -12.10 7.02 -6.84
C PRO A 302 -11.72 6.25 -5.57
N ALA A 303 -10.46 5.83 -5.46
CA ALA A 303 -9.91 5.32 -4.20
C ALA A 303 -10.09 6.37 -3.10
N GLY A 304 -10.36 5.91 -1.86
CA GLY A 304 -10.66 6.78 -0.72
C GLY A 304 -12.14 7.18 -0.59
N SER A 305 -13.02 6.70 -1.46
CA SER A 305 -14.46 7.00 -1.40
C SER A 305 -15.16 6.33 -0.23
N PHE A 306 -16.15 7.06 0.34
CA PHE A 306 -17.11 6.53 1.32
C PHE A 306 -18.52 6.53 0.71
N LEU A 307 -19.05 5.35 0.45
CA LEU A 307 -20.34 5.13 -0.22
C LEU A 307 -21.45 4.84 0.80
N PHE A 308 -22.65 5.37 0.56
CA PHE A 308 -23.84 5.12 1.39
C PHE A 308 -25.12 5.25 0.56
N PRO A 309 -26.27 4.68 0.96
CA PRO A 309 -27.45 4.54 0.11
C PRO A 309 -28.06 5.82 -0.44
N SER A 310 -27.86 6.95 0.25
CA SER A 310 -28.38 8.27 -0.14
C SER A 310 -27.31 9.19 -0.71
N SER A 311 -26.14 8.67 -1.15
CA SER A 311 -25.09 9.51 -1.70
C SER A 311 -25.50 10.05 -3.07
N GLU A 312 -25.34 11.36 -3.28
CA GLU A 312 -25.61 12.06 -4.56
C GLU A 312 -24.75 11.53 -5.72
N LEU A 313 -23.70 10.76 -5.40
CA LEU A 313 -22.81 10.13 -6.38
C LEU A 313 -23.55 9.21 -7.37
N PHE A 314 -24.74 8.72 -7.00
CA PHE A 314 -25.58 7.86 -7.86
C PHE A 314 -26.56 8.62 -8.74
N GLN A 315 -26.61 9.98 -8.67
CA GLN A 315 -27.61 10.83 -9.37
C GLN A 315 -26.96 11.67 -10.47
N ARG A 316 -26.35 11.05 -11.47
CA ARG A 316 -25.81 11.79 -12.63
C ARG A 316 -26.77 11.70 -13.81
N GLU A 317 -27.31 12.84 -14.27
CA GLU A 317 -28.36 12.94 -15.30
C GLU A 317 -27.84 12.91 -16.74
N ASN A 318 -26.59 13.30 -17.01
CA ASN A 318 -26.04 13.33 -18.37
C ASN A 318 -25.29 12.03 -18.70
N ARG A 319 -25.83 11.26 -19.65
CA ARG A 319 -25.23 9.98 -20.09
C ARG A 319 -24.60 10.17 -21.47
N PRO A 320 -23.28 10.37 -21.57
CA PRO A 320 -22.60 10.35 -22.86
C PRO A 320 -22.77 8.97 -23.52
N GLU A 321 -22.79 8.94 -24.85
CA GLU A 321 -22.89 7.70 -25.62
C GLU A 321 -21.49 7.18 -25.95
N LEU A 322 -21.35 5.86 -25.97
CA LEU A 322 -20.15 5.20 -26.46
C LEU A 322 -20.13 5.24 -28.00
N PRO A 323 -18.96 5.38 -28.64
CA PRO A 323 -18.84 5.14 -30.07
C PRO A 323 -19.45 3.80 -30.47
N ALA A 324 -20.09 3.74 -31.63
CA ALA A 324 -20.79 2.54 -32.10
C ALA A 324 -19.85 1.31 -32.22
N ASN A 325 -18.56 1.55 -32.50
CA ASN A 325 -17.54 0.51 -32.57
C ASN A 325 -16.20 1.05 -32.01
N PRO A 326 -16.05 1.10 -30.68
CA PRO A 326 -14.91 1.75 -30.04
C PRO A 326 -13.57 1.07 -30.37
N GLU A 327 -13.56 -0.24 -30.61
CA GLU A 327 -12.35 -0.98 -30.96
C GLU A 327 -11.80 -0.55 -32.32
N ASN A 328 -12.66 -0.48 -33.35
CA ASN A 328 -12.26 -0.08 -34.70
C ASN A 328 -11.88 1.41 -34.77
N GLU A 329 -12.60 2.27 -34.03
CA GLU A 329 -12.27 3.68 -33.94
C GLU A 329 -10.89 3.88 -33.32
N PHE A 330 -10.63 3.24 -32.19
CA PHE A 330 -9.34 3.30 -31.51
C PHE A 330 -8.21 2.79 -32.42
N GLN A 331 -8.42 1.68 -33.12
CA GLN A 331 -7.46 1.14 -34.09
C GLN A 331 -7.14 2.15 -35.19
N THR A 332 -8.17 2.77 -35.76
CA THR A 332 -8.01 3.76 -36.83
C THR A 332 -7.21 4.98 -36.37
N LEU A 333 -7.48 5.45 -35.14
CA LEU A 333 -6.77 6.57 -34.54
C LEU A 333 -5.30 6.26 -34.25
N LEU A 334 -4.99 5.04 -33.78
CA LEU A 334 -3.61 4.60 -33.55
C LEU A 334 -2.82 4.50 -34.87
N ILE A 335 -3.43 3.93 -35.93
CA ILE A 335 -2.81 3.82 -37.26
C ILE A 335 -2.57 5.22 -37.84
N GLY A 336 -3.53 6.14 -37.66
CA GLY A 336 -3.43 7.54 -38.11
C GLY A 336 -2.38 8.37 -37.34
N LYS A 337 -1.81 7.84 -36.25
CA LYS A 337 -0.83 8.49 -35.39
C LYS A 337 -1.26 9.87 -34.86
N ASP A 338 -2.56 10.07 -34.69
CA ASP A 338 -3.15 11.32 -34.19
C ASP A 338 -3.32 11.24 -32.67
N SER A 339 -2.29 11.61 -31.94
CA SER A 339 -2.28 11.54 -30.48
C SER A 339 -3.37 12.37 -29.83
N GLN A 340 -3.75 13.53 -30.43
CA GLN A 340 -4.79 14.38 -29.90
C GLN A 340 -6.16 13.71 -30.00
N LYS A 341 -6.50 13.12 -31.15
CA LYS A 341 -7.78 12.41 -31.31
C LYS A 341 -7.85 11.16 -30.45
N VAL A 342 -6.73 10.49 -30.21
CA VAL A 342 -6.68 9.36 -29.26
C VAL A 342 -6.96 9.85 -27.85
N THR A 343 -6.42 10.98 -27.43
CA THR A 343 -6.71 11.59 -26.12
C THR A 343 -8.21 11.98 -26.04
N ASP A 344 -8.78 12.56 -27.08
CA ASP A 344 -10.20 12.91 -27.12
C ASP A 344 -11.10 11.66 -27.01
N PHE A 345 -10.76 10.59 -27.70
CA PHE A 345 -11.42 9.28 -27.58
C PHE A 345 -11.33 8.72 -26.14
N GLN A 346 -10.16 8.75 -25.53
CA GLN A 346 -9.97 8.31 -24.15
C GLN A 346 -10.81 9.13 -23.17
N ASN A 347 -10.86 10.45 -23.33
CA ASN A 347 -11.71 11.32 -22.53
C ASN A 347 -13.20 11.00 -22.69
N GLN A 348 -13.67 10.73 -23.90
CA GLN A 348 -15.06 10.32 -24.16
C GLN A 348 -15.36 8.97 -23.50
N LEU A 349 -14.45 8.00 -23.59
CA LEU A 349 -14.55 6.70 -22.94
C LEU A 349 -14.61 6.84 -21.42
N PHE A 350 -13.76 7.70 -20.84
CA PHE A 350 -13.77 8.00 -19.40
C PHE A 350 -15.13 8.57 -18.96
N GLN A 351 -15.61 9.61 -19.64
CA GLN A 351 -16.90 10.25 -19.34
C GLN A 351 -18.06 9.26 -19.42
N TYR A 352 -18.05 8.36 -20.40
CA TYR A 352 -19.08 7.34 -20.54
C TYR A 352 -19.17 6.45 -19.29
N PHE A 353 -18.07 5.90 -18.82
CA PHE A 353 -18.07 5.01 -17.65
C PHE A 353 -18.25 5.76 -16.33
N ASP A 354 -17.68 6.95 -16.20
CA ASP A 354 -17.83 7.78 -14.99
C ASP A 354 -19.31 8.23 -14.77
N HIS A 355 -20.07 8.42 -15.85
CA HIS A 355 -21.48 8.83 -15.77
C HIS A 355 -22.47 7.65 -15.84
N ASN A 356 -22.05 6.45 -16.26
CA ASN A 356 -22.90 5.27 -16.42
C ASN A 356 -22.61 4.19 -15.38
N GLN A 357 -22.91 4.45 -14.12
CA GLN A 357 -22.62 3.54 -12.99
C GLN A 357 -23.53 2.28 -12.94
N ASN A 358 -24.48 2.14 -13.84
CA ASN A 358 -25.30 0.93 -13.99
C ASN A 358 -24.61 -0.19 -14.80
N ILE A 359 -23.40 0.08 -15.31
CA ILE A 359 -22.61 -0.88 -16.06
C ILE A 359 -21.90 -1.80 -15.06
N LEU A 360 -21.87 -3.08 -15.35
CA LEU A 360 -21.13 -4.02 -14.52
C LEU A 360 -19.61 -3.82 -14.70
N PRO A 361 -18.80 -3.91 -13.64
CA PRO A 361 -17.33 -3.81 -13.72
C PRO A 361 -16.72 -4.70 -14.81
N ASN A 362 -17.24 -5.92 -14.99
CA ASN A 362 -16.76 -6.84 -16.01
C ASN A 362 -16.98 -6.35 -17.44
N GLN A 363 -18.05 -5.58 -17.70
CA GLN A 363 -18.30 -5.00 -19.03
C GLN A 363 -17.27 -3.90 -19.35
N ALA A 364 -16.90 -3.08 -18.37
CA ALA A 364 -15.83 -2.12 -18.53
C ALA A 364 -14.48 -2.82 -18.75
N LYS A 365 -14.16 -3.81 -17.93
CA LYS A 365 -12.92 -4.59 -18.05
C LYS A 365 -12.82 -5.30 -19.40
N ASP A 366 -13.92 -5.87 -19.92
CA ASP A 366 -13.95 -6.53 -21.24
C ASP A 366 -13.65 -5.55 -22.37
N LEU A 367 -14.28 -4.37 -22.37
CA LEU A 367 -14.00 -3.35 -23.38
C LEU A 367 -12.53 -2.89 -23.31
N TYR A 368 -12.03 -2.60 -22.13
CA TYR A 368 -10.62 -2.18 -21.96
C TYR A 368 -9.64 -3.28 -22.36
N TYR A 369 -9.94 -4.54 -22.06
CA TYR A 369 -9.15 -5.68 -22.54
C TYR A 369 -9.05 -5.68 -24.07
N LYS A 370 -10.16 -5.47 -24.79
CA LYS A 370 -10.17 -5.39 -26.25
C LYS A 370 -9.36 -4.20 -26.76
N LEU A 371 -9.46 -3.02 -26.11
CA LEU A 371 -8.63 -1.86 -26.45
C LEU A 371 -7.14 -2.11 -26.24
N PHE A 372 -6.75 -2.78 -25.16
CA PHE A 372 -5.35 -3.18 -24.93
C PHE A 372 -4.87 -4.17 -25.99
N ARG A 373 -5.72 -5.09 -26.45
CA ARG A 373 -5.40 -6.02 -27.55
C ARG A 373 -5.20 -5.28 -28.88
N VAL A 374 -6.03 -4.28 -29.16
CA VAL A 374 -5.87 -3.41 -30.33
C VAL A 374 -4.53 -2.65 -30.27
N LEU A 375 -4.20 -2.10 -29.11
CA LEU A 375 -2.95 -1.39 -28.90
C LEU A 375 -1.73 -2.32 -29.06
N GLU A 376 -1.79 -3.53 -28.51
CA GLU A 376 -0.75 -4.55 -28.66
C GLU A 376 -0.54 -4.93 -30.12
N GLU A 377 -1.62 -5.12 -30.89
CA GLU A 377 -1.52 -5.45 -32.29
C GLU A 377 -0.94 -4.31 -33.13
N ALA A 378 -1.35 -3.05 -32.86
CA ALA A 378 -0.77 -1.87 -33.50
C ALA A 378 0.73 -1.73 -33.19
N ALA A 379 1.13 -1.98 -31.95
CA ALA A 379 2.54 -1.97 -31.54
C ALA A 379 3.34 -3.08 -32.25
N ARG A 380 2.78 -4.29 -32.37
CA ARG A 380 3.42 -5.41 -33.06
C ARG A 380 3.68 -5.11 -34.55
N GLN A 381 2.74 -4.45 -35.22
CA GLN A 381 2.89 -4.03 -36.61
C GLN A 381 4.06 -3.06 -36.80
N LEU A 382 4.30 -2.20 -35.80
CA LEU A 382 5.43 -1.24 -35.76
C LEU A 382 6.72 -1.84 -35.11
N LYS A 383 6.70 -3.13 -34.75
CA LYS A 383 7.80 -3.82 -34.04
C LYS A 383 8.15 -3.21 -32.68
N LEU A 384 7.20 -2.58 -32.03
CA LEU A 384 7.35 -2.00 -30.70
C LEU A 384 7.03 -3.02 -29.61
N THR A 385 7.69 -2.93 -28.44
CA THR A 385 7.42 -3.77 -27.28
C THR A 385 6.80 -2.91 -26.18
N LEU A 386 5.48 -3.00 -26.01
CA LEU A 386 4.73 -2.25 -24.99
C LEU A 386 4.47 -3.07 -23.72
N PHE A 387 4.38 -4.38 -23.86
CA PHE A 387 4.10 -5.31 -22.76
C PHE A 387 5.30 -6.25 -22.56
N GLN A 388 5.67 -6.49 -21.32
CA GLN A 388 6.70 -7.48 -21.03
C GLN A 388 6.19 -8.87 -21.37
N ARG A 389 7.05 -9.75 -21.89
CA ARG A 389 6.70 -11.12 -22.35
C ARG A 389 6.01 -12.00 -21.31
N GLN A 390 6.03 -11.62 -20.04
CA GLN A 390 5.45 -12.37 -18.90
C GLN A 390 4.21 -11.72 -18.29
N GLU A 391 3.81 -10.50 -18.71
CA GLU A 391 2.56 -9.89 -18.23
C GLU A 391 1.37 -10.59 -18.89
N ASN A 392 0.66 -11.41 -18.11
CA ASN A 392 -0.66 -11.88 -18.51
C ASN A 392 -1.63 -10.70 -18.36
N LEU A 393 -2.03 -10.10 -19.48
CA LEU A 393 -2.90 -8.93 -19.49
C LEU A 393 -4.23 -9.19 -18.75
N MET A 394 -4.76 -10.42 -18.81
CA MET A 394 -5.98 -10.79 -18.10
C MET A 394 -5.79 -10.72 -16.58
N ASP A 395 -4.73 -11.33 -16.05
CA ASP A 395 -4.45 -11.32 -14.61
C ASP A 395 -4.20 -9.87 -14.11
N ALA A 396 -3.52 -9.06 -14.93
CA ALA A 396 -3.28 -7.65 -14.61
C ALA A 396 -4.57 -6.81 -14.56
N LEU A 397 -5.59 -7.15 -15.37
CA LEU A 397 -6.88 -6.48 -15.40
C LEU A 397 -7.85 -6.99 -14.31
N GLU A 398 -7.77 -8.29 -13.95
CA GLU A 398 -8.58 -8.85 -12.87
C GLU A 398 -8.30 -8.19 -11.54
N ASN A 399 -7.03 -7.87 -11.25
CA ASN A 399 -6.57 -7.30 -9.99
C ASN A 399 -6.65 -5.75 -9.93
N ILE A 400 -7.19 -5.09 -10.95
CA ILE A 400 -7.34 -3.63 -10.94
C ILE A 400 -8.40 -3.20 -9.91
N PHE A 401 -8.00 -2.29 -9.03
CA PHE A 401 -8.82 -1.85 -7.89
C PHE A 401 -10.01 -0.98 -8.33
N SER A 402 -9.80 -0.02 -9.25
CA SER A 402 -10.82 0.91 -9.71
C SER A 402 -10.79 1.12 -11.22
N PHE A 403 -11.89 1.65 -11.76
CA PHE A 403 -12.00 2.12 -13.14
C PHE A 403 -10.96 3.22 -13.45
N TYR A 404 -10.67 4.08 -12.49
CA TYR A 404 -9.67 5.14 -12.64
C TYR A 404 -8.28 4.56 -12.89
N ASP A 405 -7.89 3.50 -12.16
CA ASP A 405 -6.63 2.80 -12.38
C ASP A 405 -6.59 2.11 -13.74
N LEU A 406 -7.71 1.50 -14.14
CA LEU A 406 -7.86 0.85 -15.45
C LEU A 406 -7.68 1.85 -16.59
N HIS A 407 -8.32 3.01 -16.49
CA HIS A 407 -8.24 4.06 -17.48
C HIS A 407 -6.84 4.68 -17.54
N GLN A 408 -6.25 4.99 -16.40
CA GLN A 408 -4.89 5.51 -16.31
C GLN A 408 -3.87 4.55 -16.96
N LYS A 409 -4.02 3.26 -16.76
CA LYS A 409 -3.17 2.25 -17.41
C LYS A 409 -3.30 2.27 -18.94
N LEU A 410 -4.49 2.51 -19.48
CA LEU A 410 -4.69 2.66 -20.92
C LEU A 410 -3.97 3.91 -21.44
N ILE A 411 -4.08 5.05 -20.74
CA ILE A 411 -3.38 6.29 -21.09
C ILE A 411 -1.87 6.05 -21.10
N GLU A 412 -1.29 5.51 -20.02
CA GLU A 412 0.14 5.24 -19.91
C GLU A 412 0.68 4.35 -21.04
N LYS A 413 -0.03 3.27 -21.38
CA LYS A 413 0.38 2.37 -22.46
C LYS A 413 0.25 3.02 -23.84
N THR A 414 -0.75 3.87 -24.03
CA THR A 414 -0.93 4.64 -25.27
C THR A 414 0.17 5.69 -25.43
N ASP A 415 0.54 6.40 -24.37
CA ASP A 415 1.65 7.35 -24.37
C ASP A 415 2.98 6.66 -24.69
N GLN A 416 3.24 5.49 -24.09
CA GLN A 416 4.41 4.66 -24.40
C GLN A 416 4.43 4.25 -25.89
N PHE A 417 3.26 3.93 -26.47
CA PHE A 417 3.14 3.61 -27.89
C PHE A 417 3.56 4.79 -28.77
N PHE A 418 3.03 6.00 -28.54
CA PHE A 418 3.39 7.17 -29.33
C PHE A 418 4.85 7.59 -29.14
N GLN A 419 5.38 7.57 -27.93
CA GLN A 419 6.80 7.85 -27.67
C GLN A 419 7.71 6.87 -28.43
N SER A 420 7.40 5.59 -28.37
CA SER A 420 8.20 4.57 -29.06
C SER A 420 8.06 4.66 -30.60
N ALA A 421 6.86 4.98 -31.10
CA ALA A 421 6.62 5.16 -32.52
C ALA A 421 7.36 6.38 -33.08
N ASN A 422 7.39 7.51 -32.35
CA ASN A 422 8.13 8.71 -32.73
C ASN A 422 9.64 8.47 -32.72
N ASN A 423 10.18 7.81 -31.72
CA ASN A 423 11.60 7.45 -31.65
C ASN A 423 12.02 6.57 -32.85
N THR A 424 11.18 5.61 -33.25
CA THR A 424 11.43 4.76 -34.42
C THR A 424 11.43 5.55 -35.73
N GLU A 425 10.63 6.62 -35.86
CA GLU A 425 10.63 7.51 -37.03
C GLU A 425 11.90 8.39 -37.08
N GLU A 426 12.35 8.91 -35.95
CA GLU A 426 13.59 9.67 -35.88
C GLU A 426 14.80 8.79 -36.22
N GLU A 427 14.84 7.55 -35.74
CA GLU A 427 15.88 6.58 -36.08
C GLU A 427 15.88 6.23 -37.57
N ASN A 428 14.73 5.95 -38.19
CA ASN A 428 14.63 5.71 -39.63
C ASN A 428 15.02 6.94 -40.46
N SER A 429 14.68 8.14 -39.98
CA SER A 429 15.10 9.41 -40.60
C SER A 429 16.62 9.57 -40.54
N THR A 430 17.27 9.26 -39.44
CA THR A 430 18.72 9.33 -39.27
C THR A 430 19.46 8.36 -40.20
N ILE A 431 19.01 7.11 -40.32
CA ILE A 431 19.57 6.15 -41.28
C ILE A 431 19.44 6.64 -42.71
N PHE A 432 18.28 7.20 -43.06
CA PHE A 432 18.06 7.81 -44.37
C PHE A 432 19.04 8.96 -44.64
N LEU A 433 19.22 9.89 -43.69
CA LEU A 433 20.18 11.01 -43.81
C LEU A 433 21.63 10.54 -43.98
N ILE A 434 22.04 9.49 -43.24
CA ILE A 434 23.38 8.90 -43.39
C ILE A 434 23.58 8.32 -44.79
N LYS A 435 22.60 7.53 -45.27
CA LYS A 435 22.66 6.91 -46.62
C LYS A 435 22.62 7.97 -47.74
N ASP A 436 21.79 8.96 -47.60
CA ASP A 436 21.70 10.09 -48.55
C ASP A 436 23.01 10.87 -48.61
N TYR A 437 23.60 11.20 -47.45
CA TYR A 437 24.92 11.88 -47.40
C TYR A 437 26.04 11.07 -48.06
N ILE A 438 26.08 9.75 -47.79
CA ILE A 438 27.03 8.86 -48.47
C ILE A 438 26.78 8.83 -49.97
N SER A 439 25.53 8.81 -50.42
CA SER A 439 25.19 8.80 -51.85
C SER A 439 25.64 10.06 -52.60
N ARG A 440 25.68 11.20 -51.92
CA ARG A 440 26.12 12.49 -52.49
C ARG A 440 27.65 12.68 -52.43
N LYS A 441 28.29 12.07 -51.43
CA LYS A 441 29.71 12.32 -51.10
C LYS A 441 30.63 11.13 -51.33
N TYR A 442 30.16 9.98 -51.82
CA TYR A 442 30.98 8.76 -51.96
C TYR A 442 32.23 8.94 -52.85
N MET A 443 32.22 9.93 -53.78
CA MET A 443 33.35 10.25 -54.68
C MET A 443 34.48 10.95 -53.92
N ASP A 444 34.22 11.52 -52.76
CA ASP A 444 35.24 12.18 -51.96
C ASP A 444 36.14 11.13 -51.28
N GLU A 445 37.42 11.17 -51.62
CA GLU A 445 38.43 10.24 -51.09
C GLU A 445 38.59 10.39 -49.57
N SER A 446 38.37 11.61 -49.04
CA SER A 446 38.54 11.98 -47.64
C SER A 446 37.31 11.67 -46.77
N LEU A 447 36.19 11.22 -47.38
CA LEU A 447 34.94 10.97 -46.65
C LEU A 447 35.16 9.98 -45.51
N SER A 448 34.99 10.47 -44.31
CA SER A 448 35.21 9.73 -43.06
C SER A 448 33.91 9.59 -42.22
N VAL A 449 33.95 8.70 -41.24
CA VAL A 449 32.86 8.58 -40.25
C VAL A 449 32.63 9.89 -39.50
N LYS A 450 33.69 10.70 -39.31
CA LYS A 450 33.57 11.99 -38.66
C LYS A 450 32.69 12.96 -39.47
N ASP A 451 32.91 13.05 -40.79
CA ASP A 451 32.12 13.92 -41.68
C ASP A 451 30.64 13.49 -41.70
N ILE A 452 30.37 12.19 -41.70
CA ILE A 452 29.00 11.64 -41.60
C ILE A 452 28.39 12.02 -40.28
N SER A 453 29.12 11.87 -39.17
CA SER A 453 28.61 12.17 -37.82
C SER A 453 28.32 13.66 -37.62
N GLU A 454 29.17 14.52 -38.13
CA GLU A 454 28.96 15.97 -38.12
C GLU A 454 27.72 16.37 -38.93
N HIS A 455 27.48 15.72 -40.08
CA HIS A 455 26.32 15.98 -40.92
C HIS A 455 24.97 15.61 -40.23
N VAL A 456 24.95 14.53 -39.48
CA VAL A 456 23.73 14.10 -38.74
C VAL A 456 23.68 14.62 -37.31
N PHE A 457 24.62 15.49 -36.90
CA PHE A 457 24.71 16.10 -35.56
C PHE A 457 24.82 15.11 -34.42
N LEU A 458 25.47 13.95 -34.63
CA LEU A 458 25.65 12.89 -33.65
C LEU A 458 27.15 12.60 -33.42
N SER A 459 27.52 11.96 -32.32
CA SER A 459 28.88 11.54 -32.10
C SER A 459 29.30 10.39 -33.03
N ALA A 460 30.54 10.36 -33.48
CA ALA A 460 31.06 9.31 -34.37
C ALA A 460 30.89 7.88 -33.78
N SER A 461 31.10 7.73 -32.48
CA SER A 461 30.90 6.45 -31.78
C SER A 461 29.47 6.00 -31.82
N TYR A 462 28.51 6.91 -31.57
CA TYR A 462 27.11 6.61 -31.62
C TYR A 462 26.67 6.22 -33.04
N VAL A 463 27.01 7.00 -34.05
CA VAL A 463 26.67 6.75 -35.47
C VAL A 463 27.18 5.39 -35.93
N CYS A 464 28.41 5.00 -35.56
CA CYS A 464 28.93 3.67 -35.90
C CYS A 464 28.12 2.52 -35.30
N THR A 465 27.80 2.62 -33.99
CA THR A 465 27.05 1.58 -33.28
C THR A 465 25.60 1.52 -33.77
N PHE A 466 24.96 2.67 -33.89
CA PHE A 466 23.61 2.83 -34.37
C PHE A 466 23.42 2.27 -35.79
N PHE A 467 24.26 2.71 -36.75
CA PHE A 467 24.19 2.24 -38.13
C PHE A 467 24.38 0.73 -38.25
N LYS A 468 25.32 0.18 -37.47
CA LYS A 468 25.55 -1.29 -37.44
C LYS A 468 24.37 -2.06 -36.89
N ASN A 469 23.74 -1.58 -35.82
CA ASN A 469 22.58 -2.21 -35.20
C ASN A 469 21.36 -2.21 -36.14
N GLU A 470 21.11 -1.08 -36.81
CA GLU A 470 19.95 -0.90 -37.68
C GLU A 470 20.12 -1.57 -39.07
N THR A 471 21.36 -1.60 -39.63
CA THR A 471 21.58 -2.10 -40.98
C THR A 471 22.28 -3.46 -41.03
N GLY A 472 22.81 -3.93 -39.90
CA GLY A 472 23.58 -5.18 -39.81
C GLY A 472 25.04 -5.04 -40.27
N GLN A 473 25.47 -3.89 -40.82
CA GLN A 473 26.81 -3.67 -41.36
C GLN A 473 27.43 -2.37 -40.87
N THR A 474 28.78 -2.31 -40.86
CA THR A 474 29.47 -1.08 -40.47
C THR A 474 29.35 0.00 -41.55
N LEU A 475 29.45 1.28 -41.16
CA LEU A 475 29.48 2.41 -42.10
C LEU A 475 30.55 2.25 -43.19
N ASN A 476 31.76 1.83 -42.82
CA ASN A 476 32.86 1.61 -43.78
C ASN A 476 32.57 0.45 -44.74
N GLN A 477 31.90 -0.61 -44.28
CA GLN A 477 31.44 -1.67 -45.16
C GLN A 477 30.41 -1.15 -46.15
N TYR A 478 29.40 -0.42 -45.68
CA TYR A 478 28.38 0.18 -46.54
C TYR A 478 28.96 1.15 -47.57
N LEU A 479 29.88 2.07 -47.17
CA LEU A 479 30.54 2.98 -48.09
C LEU A 479 31.37 2.24 -49.15
N THR A 480 32.09 1.19 -48.71
CA THR A 480 32.88 0.37 -49.64
C THR A 480 31.97 -0.34 -50.66
N GLU A 481 30.92 -0.99 -50.20
CA GLU A 481 29.94 -1.66 -51.08
C GLU A 481 29.31 -0.67 -52.05
N TYR A 482 28.89 0.49 -51.55
CA TYR A 482 28.29 1.53 -52.40
C TYR A 482 29.23 2.00 -53.50
N ARG A 483 30.53 2.22 -53.18
CA ARG A 483 31.58 2.57 -54.15
C ARG A 483 31.81 1.44 -55.16
N MET A 484 31.82 0.17 -54.74
CA MET A 484 31.99 -0.98 -55.63
C MET A 484 30.80 -1.13 -56.59
N GLU A 485 29.58 -0.94 -56.13
CA GLU A 485 28.40 -0.98 -57.03
C GLU A 485 28.45 0.13 -58.09
N LYS A 486 28.85 1.35 -57.70
CA LYS A 486 29.07 2.44 -58.67
C LYS A 486 30.21 2.15 -59.64
N ALA A 487 31.30 1.51 -59.19
CA ALA A 487 32.39 1.09 -60.05
C ALA A 487 31.95 0.03 -61.06
N LYS A 488 31.10 -0.95 -60.68
CA LYS A 488 30.53 -1.95 -61.60
C LYS A 488 29.80 -1.24 -62.77
N HIS A 489 28.94 -0.25 -62.47
CA HIS A 489 28.25 0.52 -63.49
C HIS A 489 29.22 1.30 -64.44
N LEU A 490 30.27 1.93 -63.88
CA LEU A 490 31.24 2.66 -64.68
C LEU A 490 32.11 1.73 -65.53
N LEU A 491 32.39 0.53 -65.08
CA LEU A 491 33.15 -0.48 -65.83
C LEU A 491 32.44 -1.04 -67.04
N THR A 492 31.10 -1.02 -67.09
CA THR A 492 30.34 -1.42 -68.29
C THR A 492 30.41 -0.40 -69.42
N ASP A 493 30.81 0.83 -69.17
CA ASP A 493 31.01 1.87 -70.18
C ASP A 493 32.46 1.92 -70.64
N PRO A 494 32.75 1.59 -71.89
CA PRO A 494 34.12 1.51 -72.43
C PRO A 494 34.80 2.88 -72.53
N ARG A 495 34.09 3.98 -72.42
CA ARG A 495 34.63 5.33 -72.49
C ARG A 495 35.51 5.72 -71.30
N TYR A 496 35.33 5.09 -70.16
CA TYR A 496 36.09 5.36 -68.94
C TYR A 496 37.34 4.47 -68.83
N LYS A 497 38.50 5.04 -68.59
CA LYS A 497 39.68 4.29 -68.22
C LYS A 497 39.57 3.76 -66.80
N ILE A 498 40.14 2.61 -66.51
CA ILE A 498 40.04 1.99 -65.18
C ILE A 498 40.69 2.88 -64.11
N THR A 499 41.76 3.58 -64.45
CA THR A 499 42.39 4.59 -63.58
C THR A 499 41.46 5.75 -63.23
N ASP A 500 40.65 6.20 -64.20
CA ASP A 500 39.70 7.30 -63.97
C ASP A 500 38.47 6.85 -63.16
N ILE A 501 38.08 5.58 -63.26
CA ILE A 501 37.03 5.01 -62.44
C ILE A 501 37.42 4.97 -60.97
N SER A 502 38.67 4.58 -60.65
CA SER A 502 39.18 4.61 -59.28
C SER A 502 38.94 5.96 -58.60
N SER A 503 39.38 7.06 -59.22
CA SER A 503 39.18 8.42 -58.67
C SER A 503 37.69 8.81 -58.58
N ARG A 504 36.88 8.44 -59.60
CA ARG A 504 35.43 8.75 -59.63
C ARG A 504 34.62 8.04 -58.58
N VAL A 505 35.12 6.94 -58.02
CA VAL A 505 34.48 6.22 -56.94
C VAL A 505 35.14 6.42 -55.57
N GLY A 506 35.99 7.46 -55.46
CA GLY A 506 36.57 7.91 -54.19
C GLY A 506 37.77 7.08 -53.71
N TYR A 507 38.61 6.58 -54.64
CA TYR A 507 39.90 5.94 -54.33
C TYR A 507 41.06 6.72 -54.93
N SER A 508 42.01 7.17 -54.10
CA SER A 508 43.21 7.83 -54.52
C SER A 508 44.26 6.88 -55.15
N ASP A 509 44.29 5.62 -54.68
CA ASP A 509 45.18 4.57 -55.17
C ASP A 509 44.44 3.53 -55.99
N GLY A 510 44.73 3.47 -57.29
CA GLY A 510 44.18 2.48 -58.22
C GLY A 510 44.51 1.02 -57.89
N ASN A 511 45.67 0.77 -57.24
CA ASN A 511 46.04 -0.59 -56.79
C ASN A 511 45.18 -1.02 -55.60
N TYR A 512 44.91 -0.09 -54.69
CA TYR A 512 44.03 -0.36 -53.56
C TYR A 512 42.59 -0.57 -54.04
N PHE A 513 42.11 0.25 -54.95
CA PHE A 513 40.84 0.07 -55.62
C PHE A 513 40.75 -1.31 -56.26
N GLY A 514 41.73 -1.73 -57.05
CA GLY A 514 41.73 -3.04 -57.72
C GLY A 514 41.64 -4.22 -56.76
N LYS A 515 42.38 -4.16 -55.62
CA LYS A 515 42.30 -5.16 -54.57
C LYS A 515 40.91 -5.22 -53.90
N SER A 516 40.36 -4.02 -53.57
CA SER A 516 39.02 -3.92 -52.94
C SER A 516 37.93 -4.40 -53.88
N PHE A 517 38.00 -4.06 -55.18
CA PHE A 517 37.04 -4.51 -56.18
C PHE A 517 37.11 -6.02 -56.43
N LYS A 518 38.32 -6.58 -56.50
CA LYS A 518 38.48 -8.03 -56.61
C LYS A 518 37.96 -8.80 -55.38
N LYS A 519 38.20 -8.24 -54.18
CA LYS A 519 37.66 -8.79 -52.94
C LYS A 519 36.10 -8.79 -52.91
N TYR A 520 35.49 -7.75 -53.47
CA TYR A 520 34.03 -7.60 -53.49
C TYR A 520 33.37 -8.43 -54.60
N THR A 521 33.92 -8.41 -55.81
CA THR A 521 33.27 -9.04 -57.00
C THR A 521 33.81 -10.41 -57.36
N GLY A 522 34.98 -10.79 -56.80
CA GLY A 522 35.75 -12.00 -57.21
C GLY A 522 36.65 -11.78 -58.43
N PHE A 523 36.55 -10.64 -59.15
CA PHE A 523 37.29 -10.33 -60.38
C PHE A 523 38.05 -9.02 -60.24
N SER A 524 39.20 -8.91 -60.92
CA SER A 524 39.84 -7.60 -61.08
C SER A 524 38.95 -6.67 -61.94
N PRO A 525 39.13 -5.35 -61.87
CA PRO A 525 38.35 -4.40 -62.72
C PRO A 525 38.47 -4.72 -64.20
N SER A 526 39.65 -5.13 -64.67
CA SER A 526 39.91 -5.50 -66.06
C SER A 526 39.17 -6.78 -66.46
N GLU A 527 39.28 -7.82 -65.65
CA GLU A 527 38.58 -9.11 -65.86
C GLU A 527 37.05 -8.92 -65.84
N TYR A 528 36.55 -8.07 -64.91
CA TYR A 528 35.14 -7.75 -64.82
C TYR A 528 34.61 -7.05 -66.07
N ARG A 529 35.33 -6.07 -66.59
CA ARG A 529 35.03 -5.38 -67.83
C ARG A 529 34.96 -6.31 -69.03
N GLU A 530 35.99 -7.15 -69.14
CA GLU A 530 36.06 -8.12 -70.25
C GLU A 530 34.88 -9.11 -70.21
N LYS A 531 34.56 -9.62 -69.03
CA LYS A 531 33.43 -10.52 -68.83
C LYS A 531 32.10 -9.83 -69.19
N MET A 532 31.87 -8.56 -68.81
CA MET A 532 30.65 -7.83 -69.14
C MET A 532 30.56 -7.50 -70.63
N SER A 533 31.72 -7.25 -71.29
CA SER A 533 31.76 -7.00 -72.75
C SER A 533 31.43 -8.27 -73.58
N GLN A 534 31.74 -9.47 -73.04
CA GLN A 534 31.42 -10.76 -73.69
C GLN A 534 29.98 -11.21 -73.48
N THR A 535 29.29 -10.74 -72.40
CA THR A 535 27.90 -11.14 -72.09
C THR A 535 26.86 -10.27 -72.79
N GLY A 536 27.24 -9.27 -73.57
CA GLY A 536 26.39 -8.53 -74.48
C GLY A 536 25.23 -7.73 -73.84
N VAL A 537 25.48 -7.12 -72.65
CA VAL A 537 24.55 -6.18 -72.05
C VAL A 537 25.03 -4.76 -72.27
#